data_833a944cffa270a7c9e5f06c115e26e3
#
_entry.id   833a944cffa270a7c9e5f06c115e26e3
#
_cell.length_a   1.000
_cell.length_b   1.000
_cell.length_c   1.000
_cell.angle_alpha   90.00
_cell.angle_beta   90.00
_cell.angle_gamma   90.00
#
_symmetry.space_group_name_H-M   'P 1'
#
loop_
_entity.id
_entity.type
_entity.pdbx_description
1 polymer ?
#
loop_
_entity_poly.entity_id
_entity_poly.type
_entity_poly.pdbx_seq_one_letter_code
_entity_poly.pdbx_strand_id
1 'polypeptide(L)'
;MLNSLSHPPQTWDCVVSPCCVPFPLKGTLFRTAIFVCCGLLSLLNTMLSAADEPRSSQTSTYADSKPQDAPVVLSVSEGWSKWRGSKGDAQVVGLPKKWSDPERLWRFPLESNGVGGVALSQDIVMVSSRDYQDRSDLFLALDAETGVELFRYQYPSSLSLDYGNSPRSTPLILEDQIITLGAGGELAALDIESGKPVWTKHLVKDLGGKMPSWGYSASPIVHEDTLIVQAGGPNSALVGLNLESGEVVWRSSGRQAAYSSSILISHNGNAQLLGCDEKSFGAWSAKDGKRLWELKLPIDRDFNVPSPVVVKNKLFIVSENNGALLYDLSDVSEESDNAKQQIKLLAQSDALSHDANSPVAVGDYVASVHEGLVLLDPSQELKTVDQWNDPSLHSYSSIIVEDRRLLITCCDGAVILLDTSGGKIKELGRMQCEESKGDLLAHSAFDQGILIVRGPLWVDAYRW
;
A
#
# COMPACT_ATOMS: atom_id res chain seq x y z
N MET A 1 0.89 -61.84 -19.14
CA MET A 1 1.96 -61.70 -18.14
C MET A 1 2.20 -60.21 -17.94
N LEU A 2 1.50 -59.70 -17.05
CA LEU A 2 1.70 -59.07 -15.76
C LEU A 2 3.12 -58.48 -15.55
N ASN A 3 3.21 -57.18 -15.44
CA ASN A 3 3.88 -56.55 -14.33
C ASN A 3 3.46 -55.07 -14.17
N SER A 4 2.64 -54.89 -13.16
CA SER A 4 2.27 -53.61 -12.56
C SER A 4 3.47 -53.07 -11.75
N LEU A 5 3.82 -51.83 -11.94
CA LEU A 5 4.59 -51.06 -10.94
C LEU A 5 3.78 -49.83 -10.54
N SER A 6 3.14 -49.98 -9.40
CA SER A 6 2.53 -48.93 -8.59
C SER A 6 3.62 -48.02 -8.03
N HIS A 7 3.52 -46.71 -8.30
CA HIS A 7 4.26 -45.71 -7.54
C HIS A 7 3.31 -45.17 -6.46
N PRO A 8 3.79 -45.04 -5.21
CA PRO A 8 3.00 -44.42 -4.14
C PRO A 8 2.93 -42.89 -4.32
N PRO A 9 1.90 -42.24 -3.80
CA PRO A 9 1.79 -40.79 -3.85
C PRO A 9 2.88 -40.14 -3.00
N GLN A 10 3.56 -39.14 -3.55
CA GLN A 10 4.48 -38.30 -2.80
C GLN A 10 3.66 -37.41 -1.87
N THR A 11 3.80 -37.65 -0.59
CA THR A 11 3.40 -36.74 0.47
C THR A 11 4.35 -35.52 0.42
N TRP A 12 3.79 -34.36 0.15
CA TRP A 12 4.49 -33.09 0.36
C TRP A 12 4.45 -32.78 1.85
N ASP A 13 5.54 -33.10 2.53
CA ASP A 13 5.75 -32.58 3.89
C ASP A 13 6.00 -31.07 3.78
N CYS A 14 5.17 -30.32 4.48
CA CYS A 14 5.38 -28.90 4.72
C CYS A 14 6.71 -28.72 5.44
N VAL A 15 7.74 -28.27 4.71
CA VAL A 15 8.96 -27.74 5.29
C VAL A 15 8.67 -26.34 5.78
N VAL A 16 8.33 -26.24 7.05
CA VAL A 16 8.37 -24.99 7.80
C VAL A 16 9.82 -24.53 7.80
N SER A 17 10.14 -23.49 7.09
CA SER A 17 11.45 -22.86 7.13
C SER A 17 11.55 -21.98 8.38
N PRO A 18 12.41 -22.29 9.35
CA PRO A 18 12.64 -21.43 10.47
C PRO A 18 13.70 -20.40 10.09
N CYS A 19 13.31 -19.22 9.70
CA CYS A 19 14.19 -18.05 9.69
C CYS A 19 14.31 -17.47 11.09
N CYS A 20 14.95 -18.20 12.00
CA CYS A 20 15.54 -17.67 13.21
C CYS A 20 16.84 -18.39 13.47
N VAL A 21 17.93 -17.83 12.97
CA VAL A 21 19.29 -18.23 13.37
C VAL A 21 19.78 -17.20 14.38
N PRO A 22 19.99 -17.57 15.65
CA PRO A 22 20.62 -16.68 16.61
C PRO A 22 22.13 -16.63 16.34
N PHE A 23 22.66 -15.45 16.05
CA PHE A 23 24.09 -15.22 16.05
C PHE A 23 24.63 -15.20 17.49
N PRO A 24 25.74 -15.91 17.76
CA PRO A 24 26.35 -15.90 19.09
C PRO A 24 27.11 -14.61 19.33
N LEU A 25 26.75 -13.93 20.39
CA LEU A 25 27.53 -12.86 21.00
C LEU A 25 28.88 -13.41 21.48
N LYS A 26 29.98 -13.03 20.84
CA LYS A 26 31.31 -13.11 21.45
C LYS A 26 31.69 -11.72 21.95
N GLY A 27 31.71 -11.60 23.26
CA GLY A 27 32.20 -10.43 23.94
C GLY A 27 33.72 -10.29 23.83
N THR A 28 34.17 -9.06 23.75
CA THR A 28 35.53 -8.71 24.18
C THR A 28 35.45 -7.36 24.89
N LEU A 29 35.70 -7.43 26.19
CA LEU A 29 35.98 -6.28 27.04
C LEU A 29 37.26 -5.58 26.57
N PHE A 30 37.21 -4.23 26.50
CA PHE A 30 38.39 -3.43 26.82
C PHE A 30 38.03 -2.20 27.63
N ARG A 31 38.83 -2.04 28.66
CA ARG A 31 38.74 -1.08 29.78
C ARG A 31 39.25 0.30 29.38
N THR A 32 38.59 1.30 29.91
CA THR A 32 39.06 2.48 30.67
C THR A 32 40.20 3.32 30.10
N ALA A 33 39.96 4.61 29.91
CA ALA A 33 40.83 5.66 30.45
C ALA A 33 40.07 7.00 30.56
N ILE A 34 40.00 7.47 31.79
CA ILE A 34 39.59 8.79 32.25
C ILE A 34 40.72 9.79 31.94
N PHE A 35 40.37 10.97 31.39
CA PHE A 35 41.16 12.17 31.69
C PHE A 35 40.24 13.37 31.91
N VAL A 36 40.25 13.82 33.16
CA VAL A 36 39.76 15.11 33.67
C VAL A 36 40.90 16.10 33.47
N CYS A 37 40.62 17.27 32.97
CA CYS A 37 41.39 18.45 33.35
C CYS A 37 40.57 19.72 33.28
N CYS A 38 40.52 20.35 34.41
CA CYS A 38 40.01 21.68 34.76
C CYS A 38 40.76 22.82 34.05
N GLY A 39 40.03 23.92 33.87
CA GLY A 39 40.67 25.22 33.61
C GLY A 39 39.65 26.34 33.74
N LEU A 40 39.65 26.97 34.89
CA LEU A 40 38.84 28.11 35.34
C LEU A 40 39.45 29.49 34.97
N LEU A 41 38.57 30.49 34.94
CA LEU A 41 38.77 31.96 35.13
C LEU A 41 39.34 32.74 33.93
N SER A 42 38.70 33.83 33.55
CA SER A 42 38.61 35.10 34.31
C SER A 42 37.70 36.12 33.63
N LEU A 43 37.00 36.81 34.47
CA LEU A 43 36.31 38.09 34.44
C LEU A 43 37.12 39.26 33.85
N LEU A 44 36.52 40.25 33.19
CA LEU A 44 36.26 41.61 33.71
C LEU A 44 35.75 42.56 32.61
N ASN A 45 34.65 43.22 32.95
CA ASN A 45 34.20 44.60 32.65
C ASN A 45 34.93 45.46 31.61
N THR A 46 34.13 46.10 30.75
CA THR A 46 34.12 47.56 30.65
C THR A 46 32.76 48.04 30.15
N MET A 47 32.10 48.85 30.97
CA MET A 47 31.04 49.78 30.55
C MET A 47 31.69 50.95 29.81
N LEU A 48 31.01 51.47 28.76
CA LEU A 48 30.70 52.89 28.59
C LEU A 48 29.99 53.20 27.30
N SER A 49 28.93 53.95 27.47
CA SER A 49 28.49 55.10 26.67
C SER A 49 27.47 54.88 25.58
N ALA A 50 26.32 55.44 25.88
CA ALA A 50 25.18 55.67 25.01
C ALA A 50 25.49 56.66 23.86
N ALA A 51 24.94 56.39 22.70
CA ALA A 51 24.53 57.44 21.76
C ALA A 51 23.23 56.98 21.11
N ASP A 52 22.19 57.76 21.26
CA ASP A 52 20.90 57.66 20.64
C ASP A 52 21.02 57.86 19.12
N GLU A 53 20.59 56.86 18.32
CA GLU A 53 20.15 57.04 16.94
C GLU A 53 18.71 56.55 16.76
N PRO A 54 17.89 57.21 15.94
CA PRO A 54 16.46 56.94 15.86
C PRO A 54 16.19 55.61 15.17
N ARG A 55 15.45 54.73 15.83
CA ARG A 55 14.90 53.52 15.26
C ARG A 55 13.98 53.82 14.11
N SER A 56 14.43 53.54 12.87
CA SER A 56 13.54 53.36 11.76
C SER A 56 12.65 52.17 12.01
N SER A 57 11.34 52.39 12.08
CA SER A 57 10.32 51.35 12.10
C SER A 57 10.35 50.60 10.77
N GLN A 58 11.09 49.49 10.74
CA GLN A 58 10.83 48.45 9.75
C GLN A 58 9.51 47.77 10.10
N THR A 59 8.44 48.20 9.49
CA THR A 59 7.23 47.43 9.35
C THR A 59 7.58 46.13 8.59
N SER A 60 7.81 45.06 9.38
CA SER A 60 7.82 43.72 8.84
C SER A 60 6.40 43.45 8.30
N THR A 61 6.22 43.57 7.02
CA THR A 61 5.07 42.99 6.34
C THR A 61 5.25 41.47 6.40
N TYR A 62 4.74 40.86 7.45
CA TYR A 62 4.36 39.45 7.40
C TYR A 62 3.30 39.37 6.30
N ALA A 63 3.69 38.83 5.15
CA ALA A 63 2.74 38.39 4.16
C ALA A 63 1.87 37.35 4.87
N ASP A 64 0.57 37.63 4.99
CA ASP A 64 -0.45 36.69 5.39
C ASP A 64 -0.42 35.53 4.38
N SER A 65 0.41 34.52 4.67
CA SER A 65 0.33 33.26 3.95
C SER A 65 -1.02 32.64 4.33
N LYS A 66 -1.93 32.54 3.36
CA LYS A 66 -3.15 31.75 3.51
C LYS A 66 -2.77 30.39 4.12
N PRO A 67 -3.53 29.88 5.09
CA PRO A 67 -3.30 28.53 5.57
C PRO A 67 -3.32 27.57 4.38
N GLN A 68 -2.26 26.80 4.21
CA GLN A 68 -2.21 25.77 3.18
C GLN A 68 -3.33 24.78 3.45
N ASP A 69 -4.08 24.42 2.43
CA ASP A 69 -5.14 23.44 2.54
C ASP A 69 -4.56 22.08 2.93
N ALA A 70 -5.21 21.41 3.88
CA ALA A 70 -4.81 20.06 4.26
C ALA A 70 -4.90 19.10 3.06
N PRO A 71 -3.96 18.14 2.91
CA PRO A 71 -4.04 17.16 1.85
C PRO A 71 -5.36 16.38 1.90
N VAL A 72 -6.02 16.23 0.75
CA VAL A 72 -7.26 15.45 0.60
C VAL A 72 -6.99 14.29 -0.34
N VAL A 73 -7.32 13.08 0.08
CA VAL A 73 -7.22 11.88 -0.78
C VAL A 73 -8.30 11.94 -1.85
N LEU A 74 -7.90 11.79 -3.12
CA LEU A 74 -8.79 11.87 -4.27
C LEU A 74 -9.36 10.50 -4.63
N SER A 75 -10.66 10.47 -4.96
CA SER A 75 -11.32 9.32 -5.57
C SER A 75 -11.34 9.49 -7.09
N VAL A 76 -11.13 8.40 -7.81
CA VAL A 76 -11.16 8.36 -9.29
C VAL A 76 -12.26 7.45 -9.83
N SER A 77 -13.01 6.79 -8.95
CA SER A 77 -14.07 5.83 -9.24
C SER A 77 -14.90 5.58 -7.98
N GLU A 78 -15.99 4.83 -8.09
CA GLU A 78 -16.83 4.45 -6.95
C GLU A 78 -16.52 3.03 -6.46
N GLY A 79 -17.05 2.64 -5.32
CA GLY A 79 -16.92 1.31 -4.72
C GLY A 79 -15.50 0.95 -4.31
N TRP A 80 -15.19 -0.33 -4.30
CA TRP A 80 -13.85 -0.87 -4.08
C TRP A 80 -13.14 -1.14 -5.41
N SER A 81 -13.18 -0.17 -6.30
CA SER A 81 -12.83 -0.28 -7.71
C SER A 81 -11.34 -0.48 -8.01
N LYS A 82 -10.45 -0.33 -6.99
CA LYS A 82 -8.99 -0.47 -7.11
C LYS A 82 -8.36 -0.87 -5.79
N TRP A 83 -7.04 -0.92 -5.76
CA TRP A 83 -6.25 -1.14 -4.55
C TRP A 83 -6.72 -0.26 -3.39
N ARG A 84 -7.17 -0.91 -2.32
CA ARG A 84 -7.66 -0.29 -1.08
C ARG A 84 -8.83 0.68 -1.28
N GLY A 85 -9.73 0.35 -2.20
CA GLY A 85 -10.94 1.13 -2.45
C GLY A 85 -10.74 2.36 -3.33
N SER A 86 -11.81 3.07 -3.63
CA SER A 86 -11.85 4.17 -4.59
C SER A 86 -10.82 5.29 -4.32
N LYS A 87 -10.50 5.53 -3.05
CA LYS A 87 -9.47 6.50 -2.64
C LYS A 87 -8.09 5.88 -2.42
N GLY A 88 -7.99 4.56 -2.28
CA GLY A 88 -6.74 3.89 -1.94
C GLY A 88 -6.35 3.99 -0.45
N ASP A 89 -7.30 4.35 0.41
CA ASP A 89 -7.13 4.57 1.85
C ASP A 89 -7.79 3.50 2.72
N ALA A 90 -8.39 2.48 2.10
CA ALA A 90 -9.14 1.39 2.70
C ALA A 90 -10.45 1.81 3.39
N GLN A 91 -10.93 3.03 3.16
CA GLN A 91 -12.20 3.52 3.72
C GLN A 91 -13.39 3.07 2.87
N VAL A 92 -14.44 2.62 3.57
CA VAL A 92 -15.71 2.20 2.95
C VAL A 92 -16.90 2.81 3.70
N VAL A 93 -18.08 2.53 3.18
CA VAL A 93 -19.36 2.79 3.84
C VAL A 93 -20.16 1.49 3.87
N GLY A 94 -20.83 1.22 4.98
CA GLY A 94 -21.75 0.08 5.09
C GLY A 94 -21.22 -1.12 5.87
N LEU A 95 -20.08 -1.00 6.57
CA LEU A 95 -19.66 -2.06 7.50
C LEU A 95 -20.72 -2.27 8.60
N PRO A 96 -20.97 -3.51 9.02
CA PRO A 96 -21.94 -3.79 10.07
C PRO A 96 -21.53 -3.10 11.39
N LYS A 97 -22.52 -2.46 12.05
CA LYS A 97 -22.32 -1.82 13.36
C LYS A 97 -22.26 -2.82 14.51
N LYS A 98 -22.79 -4.00 14.28
CA LYS A 98 -22.80 -5.15 15.21
C LYS A 98 -22.57 -6.39 14.38
N TRP A 99 -21.92 -7.36 14.96
CA TRP A 99 -21.73 -8.64 14.30
C TRP A 99 -23.07 -9.35 14.12
N SER A 100 -23.27 -9.86 12.94
CA SER A 100 -24.16 -10.96 12.61
C SER A 100 -23.40 -11.86 11.63
N ASP A 101 -23.63 -13.14 11.63
CA ASP A 101 -22.97 -14.03 10.68
C ASP A 101 -23.40 -13.65 9.26
N PRO A 102 -22.47 -13.32 8.38
CA PRO A 102 -22.82 -12.97 7.01
C PRO A 102 -23.22 -14.23 6.23
N GLU A 103 -24.13 -14.06 5.28
CA GLU A 103 -24.53 -15.11 4.34
C GLU A 103 -23.51 -15.23 3.22
N ARG A 104 -23.02 -16.46 2.91
CA ARG A 104 -22.25 -16.69 1.71
C ARG A 104 -23.18 -16.75 0.50
N LEU A 105 -23.07 -15.73 -0.38
CA LEU A 105 -23.88 -15.66 -1.60
C LEU A 105 -23.47 -16.72 -2.60
N TRP A 106 -22.17 -16.82 -2.86
CA TRP A 106 -21.61 -17.75 -3.82
C TRP A 106 -20.14 -18.08 -3.53
N ARG A 107 -19.66 -19.17 -4.18
CA ARG A 107 -18.25 -19.55 -4.29
C ARG A 107 -17.90 -19.82 -5.74
N PHE A 108 -16.83 -19.18 -6.24
CA PHE A 108 -16.27 -19.41 -7.56
C PHE A 108 -14.93 -20.13 -7.45
N PRO A 109 -14.71 -21.29 -8.14
CA PRO A 109 -13.42 -21.98 -8.12
C PRO A 109 -12.41 -21.30 -9.03
N LEU A 110 -11.15 -21.19 -8.56
CA LEU A 110 -10.02 -20.70 -9.34
C LEU A 110 -9.15 -21.86 -9.81
N GLU A 111 -8.51 -21.70 -10.97
CA GLU A 111 -7.64 -22.72 -11.56
C GLU A 111 -6.28 -22.78 -10.88
N SER A 112 -5.80 -21.69 -10.29
CA SER A 112 -4.53 -21.64 -9.59
C SER A 112 -4.54 -20.62 -8.44
N ASN A 113 -3.57 -20.76 -7.57
CA ASN A 113 -3.30 -19.80 -6.51
C ASN A 113 -2.91 -18.42 -7.06
N GLY A 114 -3.13 -17.37 -6.28
CA GLY A 114 -2.72 -16.01 -6.63
C GLY A 114 -2.81 -15.05 -5.47
N VAL A 115 -2.06 -13.97 -5.57
CA VAL A 115 -1.86 -12.98 -4.52
C VAL A 115 -2.41 -11.59 -4.86
N GLY A 116 -2.86 -11.36 -6.10
CA GLY A 116 -3.43 -10.08 -6.51
C GLY A 116 -4.72 -9.76 -5.77
N GLY A 117 -4.88 -8.51 -5.35
CA GLY A 117 -6.06 -8.03 -4.65
C GLY A 117 -7.32 -8.08 -5.53
N VAL A 118 -8.47 -8.03 -4.90
CA VAL A 118 -9.78 -8.04 -5.55
C VAL A 118 -10.26 -6.59 -5.76
N ALA A 119 -10.87 -6.30 -6.90
CA ALA A 119 -11.64 -5.08 -7.12
C ALA A 119 -13.14 -5.42 -7.24
N LEU A 120 -13.97 -4.53 -6.72
CA LEU A 120 -15.44 -4.64 -6.70
C LEU A 120 -16.07 -3.28 -6.98
N SER A 121 -16.76 -3.14 -8.08
CA SER A 121 -17.50 -1.92 -8.46
C SER A 121 -18.48 -2.23 -9.58
N GLN A 122 -19.55 -1.49 -9.68
CA GLN A 122 -20.53 -1.61 -10.76
C GLN A 122 -21.05 -3.06 -10.93
N ASP A 123 -21.29 -3.74 -9.80
CA ASP A 123 -21.73 -5.15 -9.77
C ASP A 123 -20.73 -6.16 -10.39
N ILE A 124 -19.48 -5.74 -10.63
CA ILE A 124 -18.40 -6.56 -11.17
C ILE A 124 -17.34 -6.82 -10.10
N VAL A 125 -16.97 -8.09 -9.94
CA VAL A 125 -15.80 -8.52 -9.18
C VAL A 125 -14.69 -8.87 -10.15
N MET A 126 -13.54 -8.19 -10.04
CA MET A 126 -12.35 -8.50 -10.81
C MET A 126 -11.33 -9.26 -9.97
N VAL A 127 -10.93 -10.43 -10.46
CA VAL A 127 -9.95 -11.31 -9.81
C VAL A 127 -8.89 -11.74 -10.82
N SER A 128 -7.63 -11.71 -10.39
CA SER A 128 -6.53 -12.25 -11.19
C SER A 128 -6.21 -13.69 -10.78
N SER A 129 -5.81 -14.54 -11.73
CA SER A 129 -5.39 -15.93 -11.51
C SER A 129 -4.37 -16.34 -12.56
N ARG A 130 -4.04 -17.61 -12.59
CA ARG A 130 -3.28 -18.25 -13.67
C ARG A 130 -4.04 -19.47 -14.16
N ASP A 131 -3.73 -19.89 -15.40
CA ASP A 131 -4.23 -21.18 -15.86
C ASP A 131 -3.58 -22.33 -15.06
N TYR A 132 -4.21 -23.50 -15.07
CA TYR A 132 -3.74 -24.66 -14.29
C TYR A 132 -2.37 -25.18 -14.74
N GLN A 133 -1.87 -24.77 -15.93
CA GLN A 133 -0.54 -25.13 -16.45
C GLN A 133 0.53 -24.10 -16.06
N ASP A 134 0.15 -23.03 -15.38
CA ASP A 134 1.02 -21.89 -15.02
C ASP A 134 1.72 -21.24 -16.23
N ARG A 135 0.98 -21.12 -17.37
CA ARG A 135 1.49 -20.57 -18.64
C ARG A 135 0.86 -19.26 -19.06
N SER A 136 -0.28 -18.91 -18.47
CA SER A 136 -1.03 -17.70 -18.83
C SER A 136 -1.53 -17.00 -17.60
N ASP A 137 -1.50 -15.68 -17.63
CA ASP A 137 -2.26 -14.86 -16.66
C ASP A 137 -3.73 -14.83 -17.08
N LEU A 138 -4.62 -14.89 -16.08
CA LEU A 138 -6.07 -14.79 -16.20
C LEU A 138 -6.57 -13.60 -15.40
N PHE A 139 -7.48 -12.84 -15.99
CA PHE A 139 -8.29 -11.85 -15.29
C PHE A 139 -9.75 -12.20 -15.52
N LEU A 140 -10.46 -12.47 -14.44
CA LEU A 140 -11.84 -12.94 -14.42
C LEU A 140 -12.75 -11.81 -13.95
N ALA A 141 -13.78 -11.52 -14.71
CA ALA A 141 -14.89 -10.67 -14.28
C ALA A 141 -16.06 -11.58 -13.87
N LEU A 142 -16.50 -11.41 -12.63
CA LEU A 142 -17.63 -12.16 -12.08
C LEU A 142 -18.73 -11.17 -11.72
N ASP A 143 -19.98 -11.58 -11.87
CA ASP A 143 -21.13 -10.86 -11.34
C ASP A 143 -21.11 -10.89 -9.80
N ALA A 144 -21.20 -9.74 -9.17
CA ALA A 144 -21.02 -9.60 -7.72
C ALA A 144 -22.12 -10.29 -6.91
N GLU A 145 -23.33 -10.38 -7.44
CA GLU A 145 -24.49 -10.99 -6.76
C GLU A 145 -24.57 -12.50 -6.92
N THR A 146 -24.16 -13.00 -8.10
CA THR A 146 -24.37 -14.40 -8.45
C THR A 146 -23.10 -15.23 -8.61
N GLY A 147 -21.92 -14.56 -8.73
CA GLY A 147 -20.65 -15.22 -8.99
C GLY A 147 -20.53 -15.79 -10.41
N VAL A 148 -21.47 -15.50 -11.30
CA VAL A 148 -21.41 -15.95 -12.70
C VAL A 148 -20.27 -15.24 -13.39
N GLU A 149 -19.44 -16.00 -14.13
CA GLU A 149 -18.38 -15.43 -14.96
C GLU A 149 -19.01 -14.63 -16.12
N LEU A 150 -18.71 -13.33 -16.16
CA LEU A 150 -19.16 -12.42 -17.21
C LEU A 150 -18.23 -12.52 -18.42
N PHE A 151 -16.93 -12.44 -18.17
CA PHE A 151 -15.90 -12.64 -19.18
C PHE A 151 -14.56 -12.99 -18.53
N ARG A 152 -13.61 -13.44 -19.37
CA ARG A 152 -12.19 -13.57 -18.98
C ARG A 152 -11.27 -12.96 -20.01
N TYR A 153 -10.20 -12.35 -19.53
CA TYR A 153 -9.07 -11.94 -20.35
C TYR A 153 -7.86 -12.79 -19.99
N GLN A 154 -7.25 -13.38 -21.03
CA GLN A 154 -6.13 -14.30 -20.87
C GLN A 154 -5.03 -13.95 -21.86
N TYR A 155 -3.78 -14.02 -21.43
CA TYR A 155 -2.61 -13.91 -22.31
C TYR A 155 -1.47 -14.80 -21.82
N PRO A 156 -0.58 -15.29 -22.74
CA PRO A 156 0.59 -16.07 -22.37
C PRO A 156 1.55 -15.26 -21.50
N SER A 157 1.98 -15.85 -20.38
CA SER A 157 2.91 -15.25 -19.45
C SER A 157 3.80 -16.33 -18.86
N SER A 158 5.10 -16.26 -19.16
CA SER A 158 6.10 -17.23 -18.68
C SER A 158 7.03 -16.53 -17.72
N LEU A 159 6.80 -16.73 -16.44
CA LEU A 159 7.57 -16.12 -15.34
C LEU A 159 8.15 -17.23 -14.45
N SER A 160 9.13 -16.86 -13.65
CA SER A 160 9.68 -17.67 -12.56
C SER A 160 9.96 -16.74 -11.39
N LEU A 161 8.94 -16.51 -10.58
CA LEU A 161 8.97 -15.57 -9.46
C LEU A 161 8.77 -16.31 -8.14
N ASP A 162 9.38 -15.81 -7.08
CA ASP A 162 9.06 -16.23 -5.72
C ASP A 162 7.58 -15.91 -5.41
N TYR A 163 6.93 -16.70 -4.57
CA TYR A 163 5.50 -16.61 -4.22
C TYR A 163 4.53 -16.85 -5.39
N GLY A 164 4.99 -17.54 -6.45
CA GLY A 164 4.19 -17.87 -7.63
C GLY A 164 4.21 -16.79 -8.73
N ASN A 165 3.66 -17.11 -9.88
CA ASN A 165 3.75 -16.29 -11.09
C ASN A 165 2.51 -15.43 -11.36
N SER A 166 1.48 -15.49 -10.49
CA SER A 166 0.22 -14.77 -10.70
C SER A 166 0.39 -13.24 -10.68
N PRO A 167 -0.48 -12.50 -11.35
CA PRO A 167 -0.57 -11.06 -11.19
C PRO A 167 -0.68 -10.67 -9.72
N ARG A 168 -0.04 -9.58 -9.32
CA ARG A 168 0.06 -9.12 -7.93
C ARG A 168 -0.68 -7.81 -7.69
N SER A 169 -0.86 -7.01 -8.73
CA SER A 169 -1.62 -5.77 -8.66
C SER A 169 -3.12 -6.05 -8.52
N THR A 170 -3.84 -5.13 -7.89
CA THR A 170 -5.29 -5.11 -7.93
C THR A 170 -5.74 -4.49 -9.25
N PRO A 171 -6.67 -5.10 -9.99
CA PRO A 171 -7.27 -4.48 -11.17
C PRO A 171 -7.94 -3.15 -10.81
N LEU A 172 -8.07 -2.25 -11.78
CA LEU A 172 -8.78 -1.00 -11.63
C LEU A 172 -10.03 -1.00 -12.51
N ILE A 173 -11.21 -0.88 -11.92
CA ILE A 173 -12.50 -0.78 -12.60
C ILE A 173 -12.84 0.70 -12.74
N LEU A 174 -13.06 1.15 -13.97
CA LEU A 174 -13.50 2.48 -14.35
C LEU A 174 -14.93 2.40 -14.94
N GLU A 175 -15.48 3.52 -15.34
CA GLU A 175 -16.85 3.59 -15.84
C GLU A 175 -17.08 2.71 -17.07
N ASP A 176 -16.15 2.70 -18.00
CA ASP A 176 -16.25 2.00 -19.30
C ASP A 176 -15.09 1.03 -19.57
N GLN A 177 -14.08 0.98 -18.70
CA GLN A 177 -12.87 0.20 -18.90
C GLN A 177 -12.40 -0.49 -17.61
N ILE A 178 -11.67 -1.58 -17.79
CA ILE A 178 -10.96 -2.25 -16.69
C ILE A 178 -9.47 -2.30 -17.04
N ILE A 179 -8.64 -1.81 -16.10
CA ILE A 179 -7.20 -1.83 -16.27
C ILE A 179 -6.64 -3.03 -15.52
N THR A 180 -5.84 -3.83 -16.20
CA THR A 180 -5.16 -5.01 -15.64
C THR A 180 -3.65 -4.88 -15.80
N LEU A 181 -2.89 -5.36 -14.81
CA LEU A 181 -1.43 -5.38 -14.84
C LEU A 181 -0.93 -6.73 -14.33
N GLY A 182 -0.25 -7.46 -15.19
CA GLY A 182 0.43 -8.71 -14.85
C GLY A 182 1.76 -8.49 -14.14
N ALA A 183 2.23 -9.51 -13.43
CA ALA A 183 3.49 -9.45 -12.70
C ALA A 183 4.71 -9.25 -13.62
N GLY A 184 4.63 -9.68 -14.88
CA GLY A 184 5.65 -9.48 -15.91
C GLY A 184 5.67 -8.07 -16.50
N GLY A 185 4.59 -7.29 -16.30
CA GLY A 185 4.43 -5.95 -16.83
C GLY A 185 3.49 -5.85 -18.04
N GLU A 186 2.72 -6.88 -18.32
CA GLU A 186 1.63 -6.86 -19.29
C GLU A 186 0.49 -5.98 -18.76
N LEU A 187 0.25 -4.85 -19.41
CA LEU A 187 -0.76 -3.84 -19.07
C LEU A 187 -1.83 -3.86 -20.16
N ALA A 188 -3.10 -3.93 -19.77
CA ALA A 188 -4.21 -3.86 -20.71
C ALA A 188 -5.32 -2.96 -20.18
N ALA A 189 -5.96 -2.21 -21.08
CA ALA A 189 -7.27 -1.63 -20.88
C ALA A 189 -8.28 -2.51 -21.61
N LEU A 190 -9.26 -3.00 -20.87
CA LEU A 190 -10.32 -3.87 -21.38
C LEU A 190 -11.62 -3.08 -21.42
N ASP A 191 -12.40 -3.27 -22.45
CA ASP A 191 -13.78 -2.81 -22.51
C ASP A 191 -14.61 -3.53 -21.43
N ILE A 192 -15.34 -2.79 -20.61
CA ILE A 192 -15.99 -3.32 -19.41
C ILE A 192 -17.12 -4.32 -19.73
N GLU A 193 -17.80 -4.16 -20.87
CA GLU A 193 -18.91 -5.02 -21.24
C GLU A 193 -18.43 -6.34 -21.85
N SER A 194 -17.42 -6.29 -22.72
CA SER A 194 -16.97 -7.43 -23.50
C SER A 194 -15.71 -8.13 -22.99
N GLY A 195 -14.95 -7.49 -22.10
CA GLY A 195 -13.63 -7.96 -21.64
C GLY A 195 -12.55 -7.97 -22.73
N LYS A 196 -12.83 -7.39 -23.90
CA LYS A 196 -11.84 -7.33 -24.97
C LYS A 196 -10.84 -6.20 -24.76
N PRO A 197 -9.55 -6.42 -25.09
CA PRO A 197 -8.57 -5.34 -24.96
C PRO A 197 -8.87 -4.22 -25.95
N VAL A 198 -9.00 -2.99 -25.44
CA VAL A 198 -9.03 -1.74 -26.20
C VAL A 198 -7.62 -1.42 -26.67
N TRP A 199 -6.67 -1.51 -25.75
CA TRP A 199 -5.25 -1.43 -26.03
C TRP A 199 -4.43 -2.26 -25.02
N THR A 200 -3.21 -2.59 -25.40
CA THR A 200 -2.24 -3.28 -24.55
C THR A 200 -0.87 -2.62 -24.63
N LYS A 201 -0.11 -2.66 -23.54
CA LYS A 201 1.28 -2.21 -23.45
C LYS A 201 2.05 -3.19 -22.56
N HIS A 202 3.36 -3.13 -22.63
CA HIS A 202 4.23 -3.87 -21.74
C HIS A 202 5.22 -2.92 -21.07
N LEU A 203 5.21 -2.88 -19.73
CA LEU A 203 5.99 -1.90 -18.97
C LEU A 203 7.49 -1.92 -19.32
N VAL A 204 8.05 -3.10 -19.57
CA VAL A 204 9.47 -3.23 -19.95
C VAL A 204 9.68 -2.96 -21.44
N LYS A 205 8.95 -3.67 -22.33
CA LYS A 205 9.23 -3.66 -23.77
C LYS A 205 8.83 -2.35 -24.45
N ASP A 206 7.67 -1.78 -24.06
CA ASP A 206 7.10 -0.60 -24.73
C ASP A 206 7.39 0.69 -23.96
N LEU A 207 7.49 0.60 -22.63
CA LEU A 207 7.66 1.79 -21.78
C LEU A 207 9.09 1.96 -21.25
N GLY A 208 9.99 0.99 -21.45
CA GLY A 208 11.39 1.10 -21.03
C GLY A 208 11.58 0.93 -19.52
N GLY A 209 10.65 0.28 -18.86
CA GLY A 209 10.72 -0.07 -17.45
C GLY A 209 11.70 -1.19 -17.16
N LYS A 210 11.90 -1.45 -15.88
CA LYS A 210 12.69 -2.57 -15.37
C LYS A 210 11.86 -3.31 -14.33
N MET A 211 11.57 -4.58 -14.60
CA MET A 211 10.80 -5.42 -13.70
C MET A 211 11.52 -5.60 -12.36
N PRO A 212 10.84 -5.38 -11.23
CA PRO A 212 11.36 -5.71 -9.91
C PRO A 212 11.57 -7.21 -9.73
N SER A 213 12.38 -7.61 -8.76
CA SER A 213 12.74 -9.03 -8.52
C SER A 213 11.53 -9.93 -8.29
N TRP A 214 10.50 -9.43 -7.61
CA TRP A 214 9.24 -10.16 -7.38
C TRP A 214 8.12 -9.79 -8.36
N GLY A 215 8.45 -9.19 -9.51
CA GLY A 215 7.47 -8.72 -10.48
C GLY A 215 6.78 -7.40 -10.08
N TYR A 216 5.96 -6.87 -10.97
CA TYR A 216 5.17 -5.67 -10.72
C TYR A 216 3.99 -5.95 -9.80
N SER A 217 3.88 -5.19 -8.70
CA SER A 217 2.79 -5.30 -7.73
C SER A 217 2.06 -3.99 -7.46
N ALA A 218 2.71 -2.85 -7.69
CA ALA A 218 2.07 -1.55 -7.57
C ALA A 218 0.87 -1.44 -8.52
N SER A 219 -0.31 -1.17 -7.97
CA SER A 219 -1.54 -1.09 -8.76
C SER A 219 -1.60 0.24 -9.52
N PRO A 220 -2.12 0.24 -10.77
CA PRO A 220 -2.31 1.45 -11.56
C PRO A 220 -3.24 2.47 -10.89
N ILE A 221 -3.04 3.75 -11.21
CA ILE A 221 -3.86 4.87 -10.73
C ILE A 221 -4.29 5.70 -11.93
N VAL A 222 -5.49 6.25 -11.89
CA VAL A 222 -5.99 7.22 -12.88
C VAL A 222 -6.12 8.59 -12.23
N HIS A 223 -5.71 9.61 -12.95
CA HIS A 223 -5.98 11.03 -12.66
C HIS A 223 -6.46 11.70 -13.93
N GLU A 224 -7.69 12.20 -13.93
CA GLU A 224 -8.37 12.69 -15.13
C GLU A 224 -8.30 11.61 -16.24
N ASP A 225 -7.81 11.95 -17.43
CA ASP A 225 -7.69 11.04 -18.57
C ASP A 225 -6.32 10.33 -18.63
N THR A 226 -5.56 10.36 -17.54
CA THR A 226 -4.19 9.81 -17.50
C THR A 226 -4.11 8.59 -16.58
N LEU A 227 -3.78 7.43 -17.16
CA LEU A 227 -3.40 6.23 -16.42
C LEU A 227 -1.93 6.32 -16.03
N ILE A 228 -1.63 6.16 -14.74
CA ILE A 228 -0.28 6.28 -14.19
C ILE A 228 0.19 4.94 -13.70
N VAL A 229 1.35 4.49 -14.18
CA VAL A 229 1.98 3.22 -13.82
C VAL A 229 3.44 3.40 -13.39
N GLN A 230 3.89 2.55 -12.49
CA GLN A 230 5.29 2.47 -12.06
C GLN A 230 6.04 1.50 -12.98
N ALA A 231 6.62 1.99 -14.07
CA ALA A 231 7.40 1.16 -14.98
C ALA A 231 8.83 0.90 -14.47
N GLY A 232 9.40 1.82 -13.67
CA GLY A 232 10.63 1.56 -12.93
C GLY A 232 11.90 1.61 -13.76
N GLY A 233 12.01 2.53 -14.70
CA GLY A 233 13.22 2.74 -15.49
C GLY A 233 13.85 4.11 -15.29
N PRO A 234 15.12 4.31 -15.71
CA PRO A 234 15.80 5.59 -15.55
C PRO A 234 15.06 6.79 -16.19
N ASN A 235 14.35 6.54 -17.28
CA ASN A 235 13.53 7.55 -17.99
C ASN A 235 12.05 7.20 -17.99
N SER A 236 11.63 6.28 -17.11
CA SER A 236 10.28 5.76 -17.03
C SER A 236 9.98 5.21 -15.62
N ALA A 237 10.43 5.93 -14.59
CA ALA A 237 10.12 5.56 -13.20
C ALA A 237 8.61 5.52 -13.01
N LEU A 238 7.93 6.59 -13.39
CA LEU A 238 6.49 6.65 -13.60
C LEU A 238 6.22 6.98 -15.07
N VAL A 239 5.12 6.47 -15.58
CA VAL A 239 4.65 6.77 -16.94
C VAL A 239 3.16 7.09 -16.88
N GLY A 240 2.80 8.25 -17.42
CA GLY A 240 1.41 8.63 -17.68
C GLY A 240 1.03 8.24 -19.11
N LEU A 241 -0.07 7.48 -19.22
CA LEU A 241 -0.64 7.04 -20.49
C LEU A 241 -2.02 7.68 -20.64
N ASN A 242 -2.35 8.10 -21.86
CA ASN A 242 -3.74 8.46 -22.15
C ASN A 242 -4.63 7.22 -21.93
N LEU A 243 -5.68 7.36 -21.15
CA LEU A 243 -6.52 6.26 -20.72
C LEU A 243 -7.23 5.56 -21.89
N GLU A 244 -7.69 6.34 -22.88
CA GLU A 244 -8.45 5.85 -24.03
C GLU A 244 -7.57 5.14 -25.07
N SER A 245 -6.36 5.69 -25.34
CA SER A 245 -5.50 5.20 -26.42
C SER A 245 -4.29 4.38 -25.99
N GLY A 246 -3.90 4.45 -24.70
CA GLY A 246 -2.66 3.88 -24.20
C GLY A 246 -1.40 4.62 -24.67
N GLU A 247 -1.53 5.78 -25.34
CA GLU A 247 -0.38 6.55 -25.78
C GLU A 247 0.29 7.27 -24.60
N VAL A 248 1.63 7.38 -24.66
CA VAL A 248 2.40 8.03 -23.60
C VAL A 248 2.16 9.54 -23.61
N VAL A 249 1.64 10.07 -22.51
CA VAL A 249 1.44 11.51 -22.27
C VAL A 249 2.70 12.13 -21.69
N TRP A 250 3.27 11.48 -20.65
CA TRP A 250 4.47 11.93 -20.00
C TRP A 250 5.29 10.77 -19.41
N ARG A 251 6.55 11.04 -19.10
CA ARG A 251 7.47 10.13 -18.44
C ARG A 251 8.20 10.85 -17.32
N SER A 252 8.39 10.18 -16.19
CA SER A 252 9.21 10.65 -15.08
C SER A 252 10.55 9.92 -15.07
N SER A 253 11.64 10.65 -14.96
CA SER A 253 12.95 10.06 -14.69
C SER A 253 13.03 9.60 -13.23
N GLY A 254 13.79 8.54 -12.96
CA GLY A 254 13.96 8.05 -11.58
C GLY A 254 14.58 6.68 -11.48
N ARG A 255 14.09 5.90 -10.52
CA ARG A 255 14.65 4.60 -10.14
C ARG A 255 13.71 3.46 -10.49
N GLN A 256 14.12 2.27 -10.13
CA GLN A 256 13.29 1.06 -10.24
C GLN A 256 12.02 1.20 -9.40
N ALA A 257 10.95 0.55 -9.82
CA ALA A 257 9.70 0.52 -9.08
C ALA A 257 9.89 -0.19 -7.74
N ALA A 258 9.19 0.29 -6.72
CA ALA A 258 8.97 -0.45 -5.47
C ALA A 258 7.75 -1.38 -5.62
N TYR A 259 7.34 -1.97 -4.52
CA TYR A 259 6.19 -2.87 -4.47
C TYR A 259 4.91 -2.19 -3.97
N SER A 260 5.06 -1.03 -3.33
CA SER A 260 3.98 -0.22 -2.80
C SER A 260 3.16 0.44 -3.91
N SER A 261 1.86 0.42 -3.77
CA SER A 261 0.97 1.26 -4.57
C SER A 261 0.96 2.70 -4.04
N SER A 262 1.04 3.67 -4.94
CA SER A 262 0.91 5.08 -4.59
C SER A 262 -0.54 5.43 -4.23
N ILE A 263 -0.72 6.54 -3.51
CA ILE A 263 -2.02 7.16 -3.28
C ILE A 263 -2.08 8.51 -4.00
N LEU A 264 -3.27 8.87 -4.46
CA LEU A 264 -3.52 10.16 -5.11
C LEU A 264 -4.14 11.12 -4.10
N ILE A 265 -3.51 12.28 -3.92
CA ILE A 265 -3.99 13.33 -3.02
C ILE A 265 -4.13 14.66 -3.77
N SER A 266 -5.00 15.56 -3.27
CA SER A 266 -4.95 16.98 -3.59
C SER A 266 -4.22 17.70 -2.45
N HIS A 267 -3.18 18.42 -2.76
CA HIS A 267 -2.47 19.27 -1.82
C HIS A 267 -2.23 20.63 -2.44
N ASN A 268 -2.64 21.70 -1.74
CA ASN A 268 -2.60 23.09 -2.25
C ASN A 268 -3.28 23.25 -3.63
N GLY A 269 -4.38 22.53 -3.85
CA GLY A 269 -5.13 22.55 -5.10
C GLY A 269 -4.52 21.76 -6.25
N ASN A 270 -3.39 21.06 -6.04
CA ASN A 270 -2.72 20.26 -7.06
C ASN A 270 -2.80 18.76 -6.75
N ALA A 271 -3.02 17.95 -7.79
CA ALA A 271 -3.05 16.50 -7.65
C ALA A 271 -1.62 15.95 -7.60
N GLN A 272 -1.33 15.18 -6.55
CA GLN A 272 -0.03 14.60 -6.29
C GLN A 272 -0.15 13.10 -6.02
N LEU A 273 0.83 12.34 -6.50
CA LEU A 273 1.02 10.93 -6.17
C LEU A 273 1.98 10.85 -5.00
N LEU A 274 1.53 10.30 -3.88
CA LEU A 274 2.41 9.91 -2.78
C LEU A 274 2.74 8.43 -2.90
N GLY A 275 4.01 8.09 -2.92
CA GLY A 275 4.45 6.72 -3.08
C GLY A 275 5.95 6.57 -2.88
N CYS A 276 6.49 5.45 -3.34
CA CYS A 276 7.90 5.16 -3.24
C CYS A 276 8.47 4.58 -4.52
N ASP A 277 9.76 4.76 -4.70
CA ASP A 277 10.62 3.96 -5.56
C ASP A 277 11.45 2.97 -4.73
N GLU A 278 12.35 2.22 -5.35
CA GLU A 278 13.18 1.22 -4.64
C GLU A 278 14.03 1.80 -3.49
N LYS A 279 14.21 3.12 -3.40
CA LYS A 279 15.15 3.77 -2.46
C LYS A 279 14.54 4.88 -1.60
N SER A 280 13.37 5.39 -1.96
CA SER A 280 12.85 6.59 -1.31
C SER A 280 11.35 6.70 -1.42
N PHE A 281 10.74 7.37 -0.46
CA PHE A 281 9.39 7.90 -0.57
C PHE A 281 9.39 9.29 -1.21
N GLY A 282 8.23 9.73 -1.71
CA GLY A 282 8.13 11.04 -2.29
C GLY A 282 6.76 11.39 -2.85
N ALA A 283 6.69 12.57 -3.44
CA ALA A 283 5.55 12.99 -4.22
C ALA A 283 5.94 13.29 -5.66
N TRP A 284 5.00 13.02 -6.55
CA TRP A 284 5.08 13.39 -7.94
C TRP A 284 3.81 14.12 -8.35
N SER A 285 3.94 15.11 -9.20
CA SER A 285 2.81 15.75 -9.86
C SER A 285 2.05 14.71 -10.69
N ALA A 286 0.76 14.56 -10.47
CA ALA A 286 -0.06 13.63 -11.25
C ALA A 286 -0.24 14.14 -12.71
N LYS A 287 -0.06 15.44 -12.94
CA LYS A 287 -0.25 16.09 -14.24
C LYS A 287 0.88 15.78 -15.23
N ASP A 288 2.13 15.75 -14.77
CA ASP A 288 3.31 15.69 -15.65
C ASP A 288 4.42 14.74 -15.14
N GLY A 289 4.21 14.06 -14.01
CA GLY A 289 5.16 13.13 -13.42
C GLY A 289 6.40 13.79 -12.81
N LYS A 290 6.46 15.11 -12.71
CA LYS A 290 7.59 15.82 -12.07
C LYS A 290 7.69 15.42 -10.62
N ARG A 291 8.89 15.01 -10.16
CA ARG A 291 9.13 14.76 -8.75
C ARG A 291 9.11 16.07 -7.98
N LEU A 292 8.21 16.19 -7.01
CA LEU A 292 8.01 17.39 -6.20
C LEU A 292 8.97 17.40 -5.01
N TRP A 293 9.10 16.27 -4.33
CA TRP A 293 10.04 16.11 -3.22
C TRP A 293 10.45 14.65 -3.05
N GLU A 294 11.56 14.43 -2.35
CA GLU A 294 12.13 13.13 -2.03
C GLU A 294 12.42 13.01 -0.54
N LEU A 295 12.02 11.90 0.04
CA LEU A 295 12.31 11.51 1.40
C LEU A 295 13.11 10.22 1.38
N LYS A 296 14.36 10.29 1.81
CA LYS A 296 15.20 9.10 2.04
C LYS A 296 14.97 8.61 3.46
N LEU A 297 14.68 7.32 3.58
CA LEU A 297 14.60 6.69 4.90
C LEU A 297 15.99 6.62 5.54
N PRO A 298 16.06 6.66 6.89
CA PRO A 298 17.33 6.51 7.61
C PRO A 298 18.10 5.23 7.25
N ILE A 299 17.38 4.12 7.04
CA ILE A 299 17.92 2.83 6.59
C ILE A 299 17.33 2.53 5.21
N ASP A 300 18.19 2.37 4.20
CA ASP A 300 17.84 2.27 2.78
C ASP A 300 17.75 0.83 2.25
N ARG A 301 17.48 -0.14 3.12
CA ARG A 301 17.47 -1.57 2.78
C ARG A 301 16.08 -2.18 2.69
N ASP A 302 15.04 -1.39 2.87
CA ASP A 302 13.66 -1.86 2.85
C ASP A 302 13.18 -2.07 1.41
N PHE A 303 12.25 -3.01 1.25
CA PHE A 303 11.64 -3.30 -0.05
C PHE A 303 10.53 -2.32 -0.43
N ASN A 304 10.10 -1.46 0.49
CA ASN A 304 9.04 -0.45 0.31
C ASN A 304 7.74 -1.09 -0.21
N VAL A 305 7.19 -2.04 0.55
CA VAL A 305 5.94 -2.75 0.22
C VAL A 305 4.70 -2.03 0.79
N PRO A 306 4.67 -1.59 2.06
CA PRO A 306 3.49 -0.92 2.61
C PRO A 306 3.19 0.41 1.89
N SER A 307 1.91 0.62 1.56
CA SER A 307 1.45 1.91 1.02
C SER A 307 1.40 2.97 2.12
N PRO A 308 1.75 4.23 1.81
CA PRO A 308 1.68 5.31 2.79
C PRO A 308 0.23 5.64 3.16
N VAL A 309 0.05 6.34 4.29
CA VAL A 309 -1.24 6.86 4.75
C VAL A 309 -1.13 8.34 5.05
N VAL A 310 -2.13 9.11 4.68
CA VAL A 310 -2.27 10.51 5.08
C VAL A 310 -3.31 10.62 6.19
N VAL A 311 -2.90 11.21 7.32
CA VAL A 311 -3.77 11.49 8.45
C VAL A 311 -3.70 12.99 8.76
N LYS A 312 -4.76 13.72 8.41
CA LYS A 312 -4.75 15.20 8.46
C LYS A 312 -3.60 15.73 7.57
N ASN A 313 -2.70 16.55 8.11
CA ASN A 313 -1.52 17.08 7.39
C ASN A 313 -0.26 16.24 7.56
N LYS A 314 -0.39 14.96 7.92
CA LYS A 314 0.75 14.12 8.25
C LYS A 314 0.81 12.92 7.34
N LEU A 315 2.02 12.61 6.87
CA LEU A 315 2.33 11.40 6.14
C LEU A 315 2.83 10.35 7.12
N PHE A 316 2.17 9.21 7.17
CA PHE A 316 2.56 8.06 7.95
C PHE A 316 3.10 6.96 7.02
N ILE A 317 4.28 6.45 7.35
CA ILE A 317 5.00 5.41 6.61
C ILE A 317 5.38 4.31 7.59
N VAL A 318 5.31 3.07 7.17
CA VAL A 318 5.87 1.92 7.89
C VAL A 318 6.87 1.22 7.00
N SER A 319 8.00 0.80 7.55
CA SER A 319 8.96 -0.03 6.87
C SER A 319 9.68 -0.98 7.83
N GLU A 320 10.22 -2.06 7.30
CA GLU A 320 10.82 -3.16 8.07
C GLU A 320 11.94 -2.69 9.00
N ASN A 321 12.88 -1.90 8.48
CA ASN A 321 14.07 -1.49 9.23
C ASN A 321 13.97 -0.11 9.88
N ASN A 322 12.96 0.70 9.51
CA ASN A 322 12.80 2.06 10.03
C ASN A 322 11.63 2.20 11.00
N GLY A 323 10.80 1.17 11.13
CA GLY A 323 9.60 1.24 11.96
C GLY A 323 8.52 2.15 11.38
N ALA A 324 7.69 2.70 12.25
CA ALA A 324 6.67 3.68 11.91
C ALA A 324 7.26 5.09 11.95
N LEU A 325 7.07 5.85 10.88
CA LEU A 325 7.58 7.22 10.71
C LEU A 325 6.42 8.17 10.42
N LEU A 326 6.41 9.33 11.07
CA LEU A 326 5.40 10.37 10.88
C LEU A 326 6.07 11.67 10.43
N TYR A 327 5.64 12.19 9.29
CA TYR A 327 6.18 13.41 8.70
C TYR A 327 5.11 14.49 8.56
N ASP A 328 5.53 15.76 8.60
CA ASP A 328 4.68 16.92 8.41
C ASP A 328 4.57 17.27 6.92
N LEU A 329 3.35 17.37 6.41
CA LEU A 329 3.07 17.81 5.04
C LEU A 329 2.68 19.29 4.96
N SER A 330 2.59 20.02 6.08
CA SER A 330 2.07 21.40 6.12
C SER A 330 2.95 22.39 5.36
N ASP A 331 4.26 22.18 5.33
CA ASP A 331 5.24 23.11 4.74
C ASP A 331 5.70 22.70 3.33
N VAL A 332 5.00 21.76 2.70
CA VAL A 332 5.36 21.28 1.36
C VAL A 332 4.92 22.32 0.32
N SER A 333 5.84 23.12 -0.21
CA SER A 333 5.58 24.09 -1.28
C SER A 333 6.03 23.54 -2.64
N GLU A 334 5.27 23.81 -3.69
CA GLU A 334 5.59 23.46 -5.08
C GLU A 334 6.59 24.40 -5.75
N GLU A 335 6.76 25.61 -5.21
CA GLU A 335 7.60 26.65 -5.81
C GLU A 335 9.11 26.47 -5.61
N SER A 336 9.52 25.52 -4.77
CA SER A 336 10.94 25.24 -4.65
C SER A 336 11.42 24.39 -5.83
N ASP A 337 12.20 24.97 -6.74
CA ASP A 337 12.97 24.29 -7.79
C ASP A 337 13.96 23.24 -7.25
N ASN A 338 13.88 22.93 -5.99
CA ASN A 338 14.77 22.02 -5.30
C ASN A 338 14.01 20.76 -4.89
N ALA A 339 14.25 19.65 -5.57
CA ALA A 339 13.97 18.29 -5.11
C ALA A 339 14.59 17.97 -3.71
N LYS A 340 15.07 18.97 -3.00
CA LYS A 340 15.70 18.95 -1.68
C LYS A 340 14.81 19.47 -0.56
N GLN A 341 13.51 19.67 -0.82
CA GLN A 341 12.61 20.04 0.27
C GLN A 341 12.64 18.94 1.33
N GLN A 342 13.15 19.26 2.50
CA GLN A 342 13.16 18.34 3.63
C GLN A 342 11.81 18.38 4.33
N ILE A 343 11.07 17.29 4.23
CA ILE A 343 9.87 17.10 5.02
C ILE A 343 10.29 16.78 6.45
N LYS A 344 9.69 17.47 7.41
CA LYS A 344 10.04 17.34 8.82
C LYS A 344 9.54 16.02 9.40
N LEU A 345 10.45 15.21 9.94
CA LEU A 345 10.10 14.07 10.78
C LEU A 345 9.51 14.59 12.11
N LEU A 346 8.29 14.17 12.41
CA LEU A 346 7.58 14.53 13.66
C LEU A 346 7.77 13.47 14.74
N ALA A 347 7.74 12.19 14.36
CA ALA A 347 7.84 11.08 15.31
C ALA A 347 8.32 9.80 14.61
N GLN A 348 8.88 8.89 15.40
CA GLN A 348 9.25 7.53 15.02
C GLN A 348 8.86 6.56 16.14
N SER A 349 8.44 5.33 15.76
CA SER A 349 8.06 4.29 16.72
C SER A 349 8.46 2.92 16.18
N ASP A 350 9.03 2.09 17.03
CA ASP A 350 9.40 0.70 16.72
C ASP A 350 8.22 -0.27 16.95
N ALA A 351 7.04 0.23 17.35
CA ALA A 351 5.85 -0.59 17.57
C ALA A 351 5.33 -1.29 16.29
N LEU A 352 5.72 -0.76 15.13
CA LEU A 352 5.43 -1.33 13.82
C LEU A 352 6.73 -1.39 13.02
N SER A 353 7.27 -2.59 12.80
CA SER A 353 8.49 -2.83 12.02
C SER A 353 8.22 -4.04 11.12
N HIS A 354 7.55 -3.80 9.99
CA HIS A 354 7.15 -4.86 9.06
C HIS A 354 7.16 -4.36 7.61
N ASP A 355 7.18 -5.30 6.69
CA ASP A 355 7.29 -5.09 5.24
C ASP A 355 6.05 -5.48 4.43
N ALA A 356 4.99 -6.00 5.04
CA ALA A 356 3.88 -6.57 4.28
C ALA A 356 2.54 -5.85 4.47
N ASN A 357 2.17 -5.44 5.69
CA ASN A 357 0.87 -4.84 5.96
C ASN A 357 0.87 -3.33 5.69
N SER A 358 -0.05 -2.86 4.85
CA SER A 358 -0.25 -1.42 4.66
C SER A 358 -1.09 -0.85 5.81
N PRO A 359 -0.62 0.20 6.51
CA PRO A 359 -1.36 0.83 7.60
C PRO A 359 -2.65 1.49 7.11
N VAL A 360 -3.58 1.73 8.03
CA VAL A 360 -4.85 2.42 7.78
C VAL A 360 -5.08 3.54 8.78
N ALA A 361 -5.74 4.61 8.34
CA ALA A 361 -6.30 5.60 9.25
C ALA A 361 -7.65 5.11 9.80
N VAL A 362 -7.84 5.16 11.12
CA VAL A 362 -9.07 4.76 11.80
C VAL A 362 -9.44 5.78 12.86
N GLY A 363 -10.47 6.58 12.61
CA GLY A 363 -10.79 7.74 13.44
C GLY A 363 -9.60 8.70 13.53
N ASP A 364 -9.12 8.96 14.74
CA ASP A 364 -7.96 9.83 15.00
C ASP A 364 -6.62 9.08 15.04
N TYR A 365 -6.63 7.76 14.84
CA TYR A 365 -5.49 6.86 15.00
C TYR A 365 -5.00 6.29 13.67
N VAL A 366 -3.84 5.64 13.73
CA VAL A 366 -3.34 4.77 12.66
C VAL A 366 -3.25 3.35 13.20
N ALA A 367 -3.72 2.39 12.41
CA ALA A 367 -3.67 0.98 12.75
C ALA A 367 -2.87 0.19 11.71
N SER A 368 -2.14 -0.82 12.16
CA SER A 368 -1.49 -1.80 11.29
C SER A 368 -1.31 -3.12 12.04
N VAL A 369 -1.16 -4.21 11.29
CA VAL A 369 -0.91 -5.55 11.84
C VAL A 369 0.58 -5.87 11.74
N HIS A 370 1.18 -6.21 12.86
CA HIS A 370 2.55 -6.74 12.97
C HIS A 370 2.53 -8.06 13.74
N GLU A 371 2.81 -8.05 15.01
CA GLU A 371 2.58 -9.18 15.94
C GLU A 371 1.27 -8.99 16.71
N GLY A 372 0.16 -8.78 15.97
CA GLY A 372 -1.11 -8.32 16.48
C GLY A 372 -1.52 -6.99 15.82
N LEU A 373 -2.70 -6.48 16.16
CA LEU A 373 -3.15 -5.15 15.72
C LEU A 373 -2.63 -4.09 16.68
N VAL A 374 -1.89 -3.12 16.15
CA VAL A 374 -1.35 -1.99 16.92
C VAL A 374 -2.07 -0.71 16.52
N LEU A 375 -2.49 0.08 17.51
CA LEU A 375 -3.14 1.38 17.35
C LEU A 375 -2.22 2.48 17.85
N LEU A 376 -1.80 3.39 16.97
CA LEU A 376 -0.91 4.50 17.26
C LEU A 376 -1.63 5.85 17.19
N ASP A 377 -1.25 6.80 18.06
CA ASP A 377 -1.77 8.17 18.06
C ASP A 377 -0.81 9.13 17.35
N PRO A 378 -1.14 9.60 16.12
CA PRO A 378 -0.32 10.58 15.41
C PRO A 378 -0.26 11.96 16.06
N SER A 379 -1.13 12.27 17.01
CA SER A 379 -1.13 13.53 17.76
C SER A 379 -0.23 13.48 18.98
N GLN A 380 0.14 12.29 19.45
CA GLN A 380 1.00 12.01 20.60
C GLN A 380 2.28 11.27 20.20
N GLU A 381 2.97 11.76 19.17
CA GLU A 381 4.28 11.24 18.72
C GLU A 381 4.29 9.72 18.47
N LEU A 382 3.22 9.19 17.87
CA LEU A 382 3.03 7.76 17.60
C LEU A 382 3.01 6.89 18.87
N LYS A 383 2.56 7.42 19.99
CA LYS A 383 2.35 6.63 21.20
C LYS A 383 1.36 5.49 20.90
N THR A 384 1.72 4.28 21.35
CA THR A 384 0.79 3.14 21.30
C THR A 384 -0.39 3.42 22.25
N VAL A 385 -1.59 3.43 21.66
CA VAL A 385 -2.85 3.64 22.37
C VAL A 385 -3.38 2.33 22.92
N ASP A 386 -3.37 1.31 22.07
CA ASP A 386 -3.77 -0.05 22.41
C ASP A 386 -3.09 -1.05 21.47
N GLN A 387 -3.00 -2.30 21.91
CA GLN A 387 -2.53 -3.43 21.13
C GLN A 387 -3.43 -4.62 21.40
N TRP A 388 -3.80 -5.33 20.36
CA TRP A 388 -4.65 -6.52 20.47
C TRP A 388 -3.99 -7.70 19.75
N ASN A 389 -3.63 -8.71 20.54
CA ASN A 389 -2.97 -9.90 20.04
C ASN A 389 -4.00 -11.00 19.78
N ASP A 390 -3.98 -11.53 18.58
CA ASP A 390 -4.80 -12.66 18.16
C ASP A 390 -3.97 -13.57 17.26
N PRO A 391 -4.04 -14.89 17.42
CA PRO A 391 -3.22 -15.83 16.65
C PRO A 391 -3.47 -15.79 15.13
N SER A 392 -4.62 -15.27 14.68
CA SER A 392 -4.93 -15.11 13.27
C SER A 392 -4.28 -13.88 12.65
N LEU A 393 -3.82 -12.91 13.45
CA LEU A 393 -3.24 -11.66 12.96
C LEU A 393 -1.77 -11.83 12.58
N HIS A 394 -1.52 -11.83 11.29
CA HIS A 394 -0.19 -11.86 10.68
C HIS A 394 0.00 -10.69 9.73
N SER A 395 1.24 -10.38 9.40
CA SER A 395 1.62 -9.23 8.56
C SER A 395 0.94 -9.17 7.18
N TYR A 396 0.44 -10.28 6.67
CA TYR A 396 -0.29 -10.34 5.39
C TYR A 396 -1.80 -10.10 5.50
N SER A 397 -2.32 -9.76 6.68
CA SER A 397 -3.74 -9.45 6.86
C SER A 397 -4.15 -8.23 6.06
N SER A 398 -5.37 -8.21 5.49
CA SER A 398 -5.93 -7.03 4.84
C SER A 398 -6.92 -6.32 5.76
N ILE A 399 -6.94 -4.99 5.71
CA ILE A 399 -7.75 -4.15 6.61
C ILE A 399 -8.66 -3.25 5.78
N ILE A 400 -9.94 -3.26 6.12
CA ILE A 400 -11.00 -2.38 5.58
C ILE A 400 -11.55 -1.56 6.75
N VAL A 401 -11.84 -0.29 6.52
CA VAL A 401 -12.16 0.67 7.59
C VAL A 401 -13.47 1.39 7.31
N GLU A 402 -14.30 1.55 8.33
CA GLU A 402 -15.35 2.57 8.34
C GLU A 402 -15.37 3.25 9.70
N ASP A 403 -15.12 4.54 9.73
CA ASP A 403 -15.07 5.38 10.92
C ASP A 403 -14.10 4.82 11.99
N ARG A 404 -14.58 4.12 13.01
CA ARG A 404 -13.77 3.50 14.08
C ARG A 404 -13.81 1.98 14.05
N ARG A 405 -14.37 1.39 13.00
CA ARG A 405 -14.47 -0.06 12.83
C ARG A 405 -13.46 -0.54 11.82
N LEU A 406 -12.90 -1.71 12.09
CA LEU A 406 -11.97 -2.42 11.23
C LEU A 406 -12.55 -3.79 10.88
N LEU A 407 -12.60 -4.11 9.61
CA LEU A 407 -12.85 -5.48 9.14
C LEU A 407 -11.51 -6.03 8.63
N ILE A 408 -10.99 -7.05 9.31
CA ILE A 408 -9.69 -7.63 9.00
C ILE A 408 -9.89 -9.03 8.43
N THR A 409 -9.36 -9.27 7.23
CA THR A 409 -9.25 -10.62 6.67
C THR A 409 -7.84 -11.12 6.91
N CYS A 410 -7.71 -12.23 7.63
CA CYS A 410 -6.46 -12.84 8.06
C CYS A 410 -6.00 -13.94 7.10
N CYS A 411 -4.71 -14.25 7.11
CA CYS A 411 -4.12 -15.27 6.23
C CYS A 411 -4.70 -16.67 6.44
N ASP A 412 -5.09 -17.01 7.67
CA ASP A 412 -5.70 -18.29 8.02
C ASP A 412 -7.18 -18.38 7.66
N GLY A 413 -7.74 -17.33 7.06
CA GLY A 413 -9.15 -17.24 6.64
C GLY A 413 -10.10 -16.71 7.72
N ALA A 414 -9.61 -16.28 8.88
CA ALA A 414 -10.45 -15.55 9.82
C ALA A 414 -10.82 -14.16 9.26
N VAL A 415 -12.07 -13.76 9.39
CA VAL A 415 -12.57 -12.41 9.11
C VAL A 415 -13.09 -11.84 10.42
N ILE A 416 -12.48 -10.75 10.90
CA ILE A 416 -12.68 -10.22 12.24
C ILE A 416 -13.17 -8.78 12.15
N LEU A 417 -14.30 -8.49 12.79
CA LEU A 417 -14.81 -7.12 12.92
C LEU A 417 -14.43 -6.57 14.30
N LEU A 418 -13.76 -5.42 14.30
CA LEU A 418 -13.29 -4.74 15.50
C LEU A 418 -13.88 -3.34 15.59
N ASP A 419 -14.01 -2.83 16.82
CA ASP A 419 -14.29 -1.43 17.15
C ASP A 419 -13.11 -0.82 17.91
N THR A 420 -12.71 0.40 17.56
CA THR A 420 -11.61 1.14 18.19
C THR A 420 -12.08 2.38 18.96
N SER A 421 -13.37 2.47 19.24
CA SER A 421 -13.96 3.60 19.96
C SER A 421 -13.32 3.80 21.34
N GLY A 422 -13.02 5.06 21.65
CA GLY A 422 -12.34 5.41 22.91
C GLY A 422 -10.88 4.96 22.98
N GLY A 423 -10.25 4.63 21.87
CA GLY A 423 -8.86 4.18 21.83
C GLY A 423 -8.67 2.77 22.41
N LYS A 424 -9.69 1.94 22.41
CA LYS A 424 -9.65 0.55 22.84
C LYS A 424 -10.12 -0.37 21.74
N ILE A 425 -9.31 -1.39 21.45
CA ILE A 425 -9.63 -2.40 20.46
C ILE A 425 -10.58 -3.42 21.10
N LYS A 426 -11.74 -3.61 20.50
CA LYS A 426 -12.76 -4.55 20.95
C LYS A 426 -13.27 -5.38 19.79
N GLU A 427 -13.23 -6.69 19.91
CA GLU A 427 -13.87 -7.57 18.95
C GLU A 427 -15.39 -7.46 19.05
N LEU A 428 -16.03 -7.25 17.89
CA LEU A 428 -17.47 -7.28 17.73
C LEU A 428 -17.96 -8.67 17.30
N GLY A 429 -17.12 -9.42 16.59
CA GLY A 429 -17.36 -10.79 16.16
C GLY A 429 -16.44 -11.20 15.03
N ARG A 430 -16.51 -12.48 14.67
CA ARG A 430 -15.70 -13.09 13.62
C ARG A 430 -16.39 -14.25 12.92
N MET A 431 -15.95 -14.54 11.71
CA MET A 431 -16.21 -15.79 11.03
C MET A 431 -14.90 -16.44 10.58
N GLN A 432 -14.97 -17.72 10.23
CA GLN A 432 -13.91 -18.45 9.56
C GLN A 432 -14.37 -18.79 8.15
N CYS A 433 -13.62 -18.34 7.12
CA CYS A 433 -13.82 -18.84 5.77
C CYS A 433 -13.54 -20.34 5.73
N GLU A 434 -14.43 -21.10 5.07
CA GLU A 434 -14.28 -22.54 5.01
C GLU A 434 -12.98 -22.96 4.35
N GLU A 435 -12.28 -23.89 4.99
CA GLU A 435 -11.06 -24.61 4.61
C GLU A 435 -10.24 -24.00 3.47
N SER A 436 -9.31 -23.12 3.79
CA SER A 436 -8.22 -22.82 2.87
C SER A 436 -7.07 -23.79 3.10
N LYS A 437 -6.76 -24.63 2.13
CA LYS A 437 -5.50 -25.37 2.11
C LYS A 437 -4.39 -24.44 1.63
N GLY A 438 -4.08 -23.41 2.42
CA GLY A 438 -3.07 -22.40 2.08
C GLY A 438 -3.48 -21.01 2.56
N ASP A 439 -2.53 -20.09 2.53
CA ASP A 439 -2.70 -18.75 3.07
C ASP A 439 -3.51 -17.84 2.12
N LEU A 440 -4.39 -17.02 2.71
CA LEU A 440 -5.08 -15.93 2.04
C LEU A 440 -4.14 -14.72 1.99
N LEU A 441 -3.48 -14.50 0.87
CA LEU A 441 -2.54 -13.39 0.69
C LEU A 441 -3.12 -12.23 -0.12
N ALA A 442 -4.27 -12.43 -0.75
CA ALA A 442 -4.95 -11.42 -1.54
C ALA A 442 -5.78 -10.48 -0.65
N HIS A 443 -5.70 -9.19 -0.92
CA HIS A 443 -6.56 -8.21 -0.23
C HIS A 443 -8.02 -8.38 -0.64
N SER A 444 -8.90 -8.41 0.36
CA SER A 444 -10.35 -8.46 0.20
C SER A 444 -10.91 -7.14 -0.31
N ALA A 445 -12.09 -7.19 -0.90
CA ALA A 445 -12.87 -6.03 -1.35
C ALA A 445 -14.18 -5.94 -0.57
N PHE A 446 -14.67 -4.72 -0.35
CA PHE A 446 -15.97 -4.49 0.27
C PHE A 446 -16.68 -3.32 -0.40
N ASP A 447 -17.91 -3.56 -0.80
CA ASP A 447 -18.79 -2.51 -1.32
C ASP A 447 -20.26 -2.89 -1.08
N GLN A 448 -21.10 -1.92 -0.71
CA GLN A 448 -22.54 -2.05 -0.54
C GLN A 448 -22.99 -3.28 0.28
N GLY A 449 -22.24 -3.62 1.35
CA GLY A 449 -22.56 -4.75 2.22
C GLY A 449 -22.09 -6.10 1.68
N ILE A 450 -21.41 -6.15 0.54
CA ILE A 450 -20.80 -7.36 0.00
C ILE A 450 -19.30 -7.36 0.30
N LEU A 451 -18.83 -8.42 0.94
CA LEU A 451 -17.41 -8.71 1.14
C LEU A 451 -16.97 -9.79 0.15
N ILE A 452 -15.95 -9.51 -0.63
CA ILE A 452 -15.29 -10.51 -1.48
C ILE A 452 -13.99 -10.94 -0.84
N VAL A 453 -13.87 -12.22 -0.57
CA VAL A 453 -12.67 -12.86 -0.03
C VAL A 453 -12.10 -13.81 -1.06
N ARG A 454 -10.80 -13.67 -1.34
CA ARG A 454 -10.09 -14.56 -2.23
C ARG A 454 -9.20 -15.51 -1.45
N GLY A 455 -9.50 -16.80 -1.53
CA GLY A 455 -8.64 -17.88 -1.07
C GLY A 455 -7.68 -18.37 -2.17
N PRO A 456 -6.86 -19.39 -1.87
CA PRO A 456 -5.88 -19.90 -2.83
C PRO A 456 -6.51 -20.40 -4.14
N LEU A 457 -7.63 -21.14 -4.04
CA LEU A 457 -8.30 -21.79 -5.21
C LEU A 457 -9.78 -21.45 -5.31
N TRP A 458 -10.22 -20.36 -4.68
CA TRP A 458 -11.62 -19.93 -4.68
C TRP A 458 -11.76 -18.43 -4.43
N VAL A 459 -12.92 -17.91 -4.80
CA VAL A 459 -13.40 -16.58 -4.43
C VAL A 459 -14.78 -16.75 -3.83
N ASP A 460 -15.01 -16.18 -2.66
CA ASP A 460 -16.30 -16.16 -1.98
C ASP A 460 -16.84 -14.74 -1.90
N ALA A 461 -18.15 -14.60 -2.05
CA ALA A 461 -18.88 -13.40 -1.68
C ALA A 461 -19.73 -13.63 -0.45
N TYR A 462 -19.71 -12.68 0.46
CA TYR A 462 -20.51 -12.68 1.68
C TYR A 462 -21.30 -11.38 1.79
N ARG A 463 -22.52 -11.46 2.34
CA ARG A 463 -23.38 -10.30 2.60
C ARG A 463 -23.80 -10.25 4.05
N TRP A 464 -23.77 -9.04 4.66
CA TRP A 464 -24.36 -8.71 5.94
C TRP A 464 -25.75 -8.14 5.80
#